data_92846ff3c38fe49186cdb4f222ba161f
#
_entry.id   92846ff3c38fe49186cdb4f222ba161f
#
_cell.length_a   1.000
_cell.length_b   1.000
_cell.length_c   1.000
_cell.angle_alpha   90.00
_cell.angle_beta   90.00
_cell.angle_gamma   90.00
#
_symmetry.space_group_name_H-M   'P 1'
#
loop_
_entity.id
_entity.type
_entity.pdbx_description
1 polymer ?
#
loop_
_entity_poly.entity_id
_entity_poly.type
_entity_poly.pdbx_seq_one_letter_code
_entity_poly.pdbx_strand_id
1 'polypeptide(L)'
;NKISPNPKHTYKIVSSNNILLDAADKIVDEKNMDIIVMGTRGITNDKKITFGSHTLQVLKYVQCPVLAIPNHYKYKQPKHILFPTNYLIPYKRRELKLLCEMASPFRASIDMLYISRSETLSMRQQDNRNFIKDELHKNIINFKTTNDKNISNAIYTYLKENSIDMLVMVNSRLTFLESILFKTTIDKMSLYLDIPFLALQNISRENL
;
A
#
# COMPACT_ATOMS: atom_id res chain seq x y z
N ASN A 1 11.16 -15.49 -21.71
CA ASN A 1 10.02 -15.39 -20.80
C ASN A 1 8.76 -15.83 -21.53
N LYS A 2 8.34 -17.09 -21.31
CA LYS A 2 7.04 -17.56 -21.82
C LYS A 2 5.96 -17.03 -20.88
N ILE A 3 5.47 -15.83 -21.15
CA ILE A 3 4.20 -15.39 -20.60
C ILE A 3 3.15 -16.19 -21.36
N SER A 4 2.44 -17.07 -20.66
CA SER A 4 1.28 -17.72 -21.26
C SER A 4 0.21 -16.64 -21.46
N PRO A 5 -0.13 -16.24 -22.69
CA PRO A 5 -1.06 -15.16 -22.92
C PRO A 5 -2.44 -15.62 -22.48
N ASN A 6 -2.99 -14.97 -21.44
CA ASN A 6 -4.40 -15.12 -21.14
C ASN A 6 -5.18 -14.35 -22.25
N PRO A 7 -6.04 -15.01 -23.02
CA PRO A 7 -6.79 -14.37 -24.12
C PRO A 7 -7.71 -13.24 -23.65
N LYS A 8 -7.98 -13.15 -22.36
CA LYS A 8 -8.76 -12.04 -21.77
C LYS A 8 -7.91 -10.81 -21.46
N HIS A 9 -6.59 -10.89 -21.58
CA HIS A 9 -5.68 -9.79 -21.29
C HIS A 9 -5.24 -9.10 -22.59
N THR A 10 -5.32 -7.78 -22.60
CA THR A 10 -4.76 -6.94 -23.68
C THR A 10 -3.54 -6.23 -23.16
N TYR A 11 -2.44 -6.31 -23.92
CA TYR A 11 -1.16 -5.68 -23.57
C TYR A 11 -0.88 -4.54 -24.54
N LYS A 12 -0.49 -3.38 -23.99
CA LYS A 12 -0.06 -2.23 -24.77
C LYS A 12 1.30 -1.75 -24.29
N ILE A 13 2.24 -1.62 -25.20
CA ILE A 13 3.56 -1.03 -24.92
C ILE A 13 3.46 0.47 -25.18
N VAL A 14 3.92 1.26 -24.21
CA VAL A 14 4.00 2.72 -24.34
C VAL A 14 5.45 3.13 -24.15
N SER A 15 5.99 3.89 -25.11
CA SER A 15 7.32 4.51 -25.02
C SER A 15 7.14 6.01 -24.78
N SER A 16 7.95 6.57 -23.90
CA SER A 16 7.91 8.00 -23.57
C SER A 16 9.31 8.56 -23.40
N ASN A 17 9.52 9.79 -23.85
CA ASN A 17 10.76 10.55 -23.63
C ASN A 17 10.71 11.36 -22.31
N ASN A 18 9.60 11.33 -21.60
CA ASN A 18 9.43 12.04 -20.33
C ASN A 18 10.11 11.28 -19.19
N ILE A 19 10.37 11.95 -18.08
CA ILE A 19 10.76 11.26 -16.85
C ILE A 19 9.65 10.34 -16.39
N LEU A 20 10.01 9.28 -15.66
CA LEU A 20 9.07 8.23 -15.25
C LEU A 20 7.83 8.78 -14.54
N LEU A 21 8.01 9.77 -13.67
CA LEU A 21 6.93 10.37 -12.90
C LEU A 21 5.87 10.99 -13.83
N ASP A 22 6.29 11.87 -14.72
CA ASP A 22 5.38 12.58 -15.64
C ASP A 22 4.70 11.61 -16.62
N ALA A 23 5.46 10.59 -17.09
CA ALA A 23 4.90 9.56 -17.97
C ALA A 23 3.84 8.71 -17.25
N ALA A 24 4.08 8.35 -15.99
CA ALA A 24 3.14 7.58 -15.19
C ALA A 24 1.87 8.38 -14.89
N ASP A 25 2.03 9.64 -14.46
CA ASP A 25 0.92 10.53 -14.13
C ASP A 25 0.03 10.76 -15.35
N LYS A 26 0.63 11.13 -16.48
CA LYS A 26 -0.09 11.28 -17.74
C LYS A 26 -0.88 10.04 -18.15
N ILE A 27 -0.27 8.85 -18.07
CA ILE A 27 -0.97 7.60 -18.42
C ILE A 27 -2.10 7.30 -17.44
N VAL A 28 -1.91 7.56 -16.15
CA VAL A 28 -2.93 7.38 -15.12
C VAL A 28 -4.15 8.24 -15.43
N ASP A 29 -3.94 9.51 -15.79
CA ASP A 29 -5.04 10.44 -16.07
C ASP A 29 -5.72 10.13 -17.40
N GLU A 30 -4.94 9.99 -18.49
CA GLU A 30 -5.51 9.75 -19.82
C GLU A 30 -6.23 8.41 -19.95
N LYS A 31 -5.81 7.39 -19.21
CA LYS A 31 -6.34 6.01 -19.31
C LYS A 31 -7.12 5.57 -18.08
N ASN A 32 -7.26 6.43 -17.09
CA ASN A 32 -7.95 6.14 -15.83
C ASN A 32 -7.50 4.82 -15.19
N MET A 33 -6.18 4.67 -15.03
CA MET A 33 -5.58 3.44 -14.50
C MET A 33 -6.05 3.17 -13.07
N ASP A 34 -6.27 1.90 -12.76
CA ASP A 34 -6.70 1.46 -11.43
C ASP A 34 -5.53 1.18 -10.51
N ILE A 35 -4.38 0.73 -11.04
CA ILE A 35 -3.21 0.38 -10.27
C ILE A 35 -1.94 0.48 -11.10
N ILE A 36 -0.86 0.92 -10.46
CA ILE A 36 0.50 0.83 -10.99
C ILE A 36 1.20 -0.35 -10.31
N VAL A 37 1.88 -1.20 -11.09
CA VAL A 37 2.71 -2.27 -10.54
C VAL A 37 4.16 -1.99 -10.92
N MET A 38 5.05 -1.95 -9.92
CA MET A 38 6.46 -1.66 -10.14
C MET A 38 7.37 -2.37 -9.13
N GLY A 39 8.67 -2.46 -9.43
CA GLY A 39 9.66 -2.97 -8.48
C GLY A 39 9.92 -1.98 -7.35
N THR A 40 10.29 -2.48 -6.17
CA THR A 40 10.67 -1.61 -5.03
C THR A 40 12.01 -0.92 -5.26
N ARG A 41 12.92 -1.52 -6.02
CA ARG A 41 14.28 -1.03 -6.27
C ARG A 41 14.60 -1.04 -7.75
N GLY A 42 15.48 -0.09 -8.12
CA GLY A 42 16.04 -0.02 -9.45
C GLY A 42 17.35 -0.82 -9.58
N ILE A 43 18.17 -0.45 -10.56
CA ILE A 43 19.43 -1.12 -10.96
C ILE A 43 20.45 -1.16 -9.81
N THR A 44 20.52 -0.14 -8.97
CA THR A 44 21.47 -0.05 -7.85
C THR A 44 21.24 -1.08 -6.76
N ASN A 45 20.03 -1.62 -6.65
CA ASN A 45 19.63 -2.73 -5.77
C ASN A 45 20.30 -2.73 -4.36
N ASP A 46 20.47 -1.55 -3.77
CA ASP A 46 21.04 -1.42 -2.42
C ASP A 46 20.11 -2.09 -1.40
N LYS A 47 20.62 -3.10 -0.71
CA LYS A 47 19.87 -3.87 0.29
C LYS A 47 19.44 -3.04 1.51
N LYS A 48 20.08 -1.90 1.75
CA LYS A 48 19.74 -0.99 2.86
C LYS A 48 18.56 -0.08 2.56
N ILE A 49 18.11 -0.03 1.31
CA ILE A 49 17.04 0.84 0.84
C ILE A 49 15.82 -0.02 0.49
N THR A 50 14.70 0.22 1.13
CA THR A 50 13.43 -0.49 0.82
C THR A 50 12.88 -0.07 -0.53
N PHE A 51 12.83 1.25 -0.80
CA PHE A 51 12.30 1.80 -2.04
C PHE A 51 13.35 2.69 -2.72
N GLY A 52 13.60 2.45 -4.01
CA GLY A 52 14.42 3.32 -4.84
C GLY A 52 13.74 4.67 -5.08
N SER A 53 14.53 5.66 -5.52
CA SER A 53 14.07 7.04 -5.74
C SER A 53 12.84 7.13 -6.66
N HIS A 54 12.82 6.42 -7.76
CA HIS A 54 11.70 6.40 -8.69
C HIS A 54 10.42 5.82 -8.05
N THR A 55 10.56 4.73 -7.29
CA THR A 55 9.42 4.14 -6.59
C THR A 55 8.88 5.09 -5.53
N LEU A 56 9.76 5.77 -4.77
CA LEU A 56 9.34 6.77 -3.79
C LEU A 56 8.61 7.95 -4.44
N GLN A 57 9.09 8.45 -5.60
CA GLN A 57 8.44 9.52 -6.33
C GLN A 57 7.03 9.11 -6.80
N VAL A 58 6.89 7.93 -7.40
CA VAL A 58 5.58 7.43 -7.83
C VAL A 58 4.65 7.22 -6.64
N LEU A 59 5.11 6.61 -5.55
CA LEU A 59 4.33 6.44 -4.32
C LEU A 59 3.84 7.76 -3.73
N LYS A 60 4.64 8.83 -3.86
CA LYS A 60 4.35 10.13 -3.26
C LYS A 60 3.43 11.00 -4.11
N TYR A 61 3.65 11.03 -5.41
CA TYR A 61 3.09 12.06 -6.27
C TYR A 61 2.00 11.56 -7.21
N VAL A 62 2.06 10.30 -7.67
CA VAL A 62 1.05 9.79 -8.61
C VAL A 62 -0.23 9.41 -7.88
N GLN A 63 -1.35 9.93 -8.36
CA GLN A 63 -2.67 9.73 -7.74
C GLN A 63 -3.34 8.42 -8.18
N CYS A 64 -2.58 7.35 -8.12
CA CYS A 64 -3.02 5.99 -8.46
C CYS A 64 -2.47 5.02 -7.40
N PRO A 65 -3.22 3.99 -7.00
CA PRO A 65 -2.68 2.92 -6.16
C PRO A 65 -1.42 2.32 -6.76
N VAL A 66 -0.42 2.05 -5.91
CA VAL A 66 0.86 1.49 -6.34
C VAL A 66 1.13 0.19 -5.61
N LEU A 67 1.26 -0.89 -6.36
CA LEU A 67 1.74 -2.18 -5.85
C LEU A 67 3.24 -2.30 -6.13
N ALA A 68 4.04 -2.14 -5.11
CA ALA A 68 5.49 -2.25 -5.17
C ALA A 68 5.93 -3.67 -4.80
N ILE A 69 6.62 -4.35 -5.72
CA ILE A 69 7.05 -5.74 -5.58
C ILE A 69 8.54 -5.79 -5.26
N PRO A 70 8.96 -6.44 -4.16
CA PRO A 70 10.38 -6.60 -3.83
C PRO A 70 11.14 -7.36 -4.91
N ASN A 71 12.42 -7.00 -5.08
CA ASN A 71 13.30 -7.75 -5.96
C ASN A 71 13.44 -9.20 -5.46
N HIS A 72 13.42 -10.17 -6.36
CA HIS A 72 13.45 -11.61 -6.04
C HIS A 72 12.21 -12.16 -5.31
N TYR A 73 11.12 -11.38 -5.17
CA TYR A 73 9.88 -11.90 -4.63
C TYR A 73 9.34 -13.03 -5.50
N LYS A 74 9.11 -14.18 -4.88
CA LYS A 74 8.42 -15.30 -5.53
C LYS A 74 6.94 -15.19 -5.22
N TYR A 75 6.12 -15.15 -6.24
CA TYR A 75 4.68 -15.01 -6.08
C TYR A 75 4.12 -16.07 -5.13
N LYS A 76 3.36 -15.59 -4.17
CA LYS A 76 2.49 -16.39 -3.30
C LYS A 76 1.09 -15.80 -3.32
N GLN A 77 0.08 -16.64 -3.23
CA GLN A 77 -1.28 -16.17 -3.03
C GLN A 77 -1.36 -15.47 -1.66
N PRO A 78 -1.79 -14.20 -1.60
CA PRO A 78 -1.92 -13.50 -0.33
C PRO A 78 -3.02 -14.15 0.52
N LYS A 79 -2.68 -14.55 1.74
CA LYS A 79 -3.60 -15.11 2.74
C LYS A 79 -3.77 -14.18 3.93
N HIS A 80 -2.72 -13.45 4.26
CA HIS A 80 -2.69 -12.54 5.40
C HIS A 80 -2.18 -11.18 4.96
N ILE A 81 -3.03 -10.16 5.09
CA ILE A 81 -2.73 -8.79 4.70
C ILE A 81 -2.67 -7.94 5.96
N LEU A 82 -1.59 -7.19 6.15
CA LEU A 82 -1.48 -6.22 7.23
C LEU A 82 -1.88 -4.83 6.73
N PHE A 83 -2.79 -4.17 7.46
CA PHE A 83 -3.23 -2.81 7.19
C PHE A 83 -3.11 -1.94 8.45
N PRO A 84 -1.95 -1.30 8.70
CA PRO A 84 -1.77 -0.35 9.79
C PRO A 84 -2.63 0.89 9.60
N THR A 85 -3.30 1.32 10.66
CA THR A 85 -4.22 2.45 10.60
C THR A 85 -4.32 3.19 11.93
N ASN A 86 -4.67 4.48 11.89
CA ASN A 86 -5.06 5.29 13.05
C ASN A 86 -6.54 5.67 13.02
N TYR A 87 -7.27 5.27 12.00
CA TYR A 87 -8.69 5.60 11.78
C TYR A 87 -9.02 7.11 11.78
N LEU A 88 -8.04 8.01 11.62
CA LEU A 88 -8.27 9.45 11.72
C LEU A 88 -9.04 10.04 10.54
N ILE A 89 -8.95 9.39 9.39
CA ILE A 89 -9.61 9.85 8.16
C ILE A 89 -10.43 8.73 7.53
N PRO A 90 -11.53 9.06 6.84
CA PRO A 90 -12.24 8.11 6.00
C PRO A 90 -11.37 7.78 4.77
N TYR A 91 -11.32 6.52 4.40
CA TYR A 91 -10.65 6.09 3.18
C TYR A 91 -11.64 6.12 2.00
N LYS A 92 -11.13 6.31 0.79
CA LYS A 92 -11.97 6.32 -0.40
C LYS A 92 -12.54 4.94 -0.68
N ARG A 93 -13.82 4.87 -1.03
CA ARG A 93 -14.49 3.62 -1.43
C ARG A 93 -13.78 2.91 -2.57
N ARG A 94 -13.32 3.66 -3.57
CA ARG A 94 -12.57 3.09 -4.71
C ARG A 94 -11.35 2.32 -4.26
N GLU A 95 -10.59 2.87 -3.31
CA GLU A 95 -9.36 2.26 -2.80
C GLU A 95 -9.66 1.00 -1.96
N LEU A 96 -10.68 1.07 -1.10
CA LEU A 96 -11.12 -0.08 -0.31
C LEU A 96 -11.71 -1.18 -1.20
N LYS A 97 -12.44 -0.80 -2.26
CA LYS A 97 -12.95 -1.74 -3.26
C LYS A 97 -11.81 -2.47 -3.96
N LEU A 98 -10.75 -1.76 -4.39
CA LEU A 98 -9.57 -2.37 -4.99
C LEU A 98 -8.94 -3.40 -4.04
N LEU A 99 -8.73 -3.04 -2.76
CA LEU A 99 -8.21 -3.98 -1.78
C LEU A 99 -9.13 -5.20 -1.61
N CYS A 100 -10.45 -4.97 -1.53
CA CYS A 100 -11.42 -6.03 -1.42
C CYS A 100 -11.35 -7.00 -2.62
N GLU A 101 -11.28 -6.48 -3.84
CA GLU A 101 -11.18 -7.26 -5.08
C GLU A 101 -9.84 -8.01 -5.18
N MET A 102 -8.76 -7.48 -4.65
CA MET A 102 -7.46 -8.16 -4.59
C MET A 102 -7.42 -9.28 -3.54
N ALA A 103 -8.10 -9.12 -2.42
CA ALA A 103 -8.07 -10.04 -1.29
C ALA A 103 -9.10 -11.18 -1.39
N SER A 104 -10.31 -10.87 -1.86
CA SER A 104 -11.45 -11.80 -1.85
C SER A 104 -11.24 -13.09 -2.63
N PRO A 105 -10.62 -13.10 -3.85
CA PRO A 105 -10.42 -14.33 -4.61
C PRO A 105 -9.55 -15.36 -3.87
N PHE A 106 -8.69 -14.89 -2.97
CA PHE A 106 -7.79 -15.72 -2.19
C PHE A 106 -8.32 -16.02 -0.78
N ARG A 107 -9.51 -15.47 -0.42
CA ARG A 107 -10.05 -15.53 0.94
C ARG A 107 -9.03 -15.00 1.96
N ALA A 108 -8.32 -13.94 1.60
CA ALA A 108 -7.31 -13.34 2.46
C ALA A 108 -7.96 -12.68 3.68
N SER A 109 -7.35 -12.86 4.84
CA SER A 109 -7.67 -12.09 6.04
C SER A 109 -6.93 -10.75 6.03
N ILE A 110 -7.56 -9.72 6.57
CA ILE A 110 -6.99 -8.37 6.69
C ILE A 110 -6.87 -8.03 8.17
N ASP A 111 -5.64 -7.91 8.64
CA ASP A 111 -5.34 -7.50 10.00
C ASP A 111 -5.24 -5.97 10.05
N MET A 112 -6.29 -5.33 10.58
CA MET A 112 -6.36 -3.88 10.79
C MET A 112 -5.61 -3.55 12.08
N LEU A 113 -4.34 -3.14 11.97
CA LEU A 113 -3.50 -2.84 13.11
C LEU A 113 -3.64 -1.37 13.52
N TYR A 114 -4.38 -1.11 14.59
CA TYR A 114 -4.48 0.21 15.21
C TYR A 114 -3.24 0.49 16.04
N ILE A 115 -2.48 1.50 15.65
CA ILE A 115 -1.26 1.92 16.34
C ILE A 115 -1.55 3.25 17.02
N SER A 116 -1.68 3.25 18.36
CA SER A 116 -2.00 4.45 19.14
C SER A 116 -1.60 4.28 20.60
N ARG A 117 -1.33 5.40 21.26
CA ARG A 117 -1.18 5.44 22.72
C ARG A 117 -2.50 5.33 23.47
N SER A 118 -3.61 5.63 22.80
CA SER A 118 -4.96 5.52 23.37
C SER A 118 -5.53 4.16 23.02
N GLU A 119 -6.04 3.46 24.02
CA GLU A 119 -6.75 2.20 23.86
C GLU A 119 -8.19 2.42 23.35
N THR A 120 -8.71 3.63 23.54
CA THR A 120 -10.08 3.98 23.15
C THR A 120 -10.08 4.76 21.83
N LEU A 121 -11.03 4.42 20.96
CA LEU A 121 -11.30 5.15 19.73
C LEU A 121 -12.27 6.29 20.02
N SER A 122 -12.02 7.48 19.47
CA SER A 122 -13.02 8.54 19.41
C SER A 122 -14.22 8.11 18.55
N MET A 123 -15.36 8.79 18.68
CA MET A 123 -16.55 8.51 17.84
C MET A 123 -16.20 8.53 16.35
N ARG A 124 -15.48 9.55 15.89
CA ARG A 124 -15.04 9.67 14.49
C ARG A 124 -14.18 8.47 14.05
N GLN A 125 -13.29 8.00 14.89
CA GLN A 125 -12.46 6.83 14.58
C GLN A 125 -13.30 5.54 14.55
N GLN A 126 -14.31 5.43 15.39
CA GLN A 126 -15.26 4.31 15.37
C GLN A 126 -16.07 4.30 14.08
N ASP A 127 -16.56 5.46 13.63
CA ASP A 127 -17.29 5.61 12.37
C ASP A 127 -16.42 5.22 11.17
N ASN A 128 -15.16 5.71 11.13
CA ASN A 128 -14.22 5.35 10.09
C ASN A 128 -13.90 3.85 10.09
N ARG A 129 -13.73 3.25 11.28
CA ARG A 129 -13.52 1.79 11.42
C ARG A 129 -14.70 0.99 10.90
N ASN A 130 -15.93 1.40 11.25
CA ASN A 130 -17.15 0.75 10.79
C ASN A 130 -17.30 0.88 9.27
N PHE A 131 -17.04 2.06 8.71
CA PHE A 131 -17.03 2.28 7.28
C PHE A 131 -16.05 1.34 6.54
N ILE A 132 -14.82 1.18 7.05
CA ILE A 132 -13.85 0.25 6.46
C ILE A 132 -14.35 -1.19 6.53
N LYS A 133 -14.94 -1.59 7.68
CA LYS A 133 -15.52 -2.92 7.87
C LYS A 133 -16.62 -3.21 6.85
N ASP A 134 -17.48 -2.23 6.60
CA ASP A 134 -18.60 -2.37 5.66
C ASP A 134 -18.10 -2.48 4.20
N GLU A 135 -17.12 -1.67 3.81
CA GLU A 135 -16.53 -1.73 2.46
C GLU A 135 -15.74 -3.03 2.20
N LEU A 136 -15.15 -3.61 3.24
CA LEU A 136 -14.38 -4.86 3.17
C LEU A 136 -15.20 -6.10 3.57
N HIS A 137 -16.52 -6.03 3.52
CA HIS A 137 -17.46 -7.06 4.02
C HIS A 137 -17.26 -8.48 3.42
N LYS A 138 -16.61 -8.59 2.26
CA LYS A 138 -16.29 -9.90 1.62
C LYS A 138 -15.04 -10.56 2.21
N ASN A 139 -14.32 -9.88 3.08
CA ASN A 139 -13.06 -10.34 3.65
C ASN A 139 -13.19 -10.63 5.14
N ILE A 140 -12.33 -11.48 5.65
CA ILE A 140 -12.16 -11.67 7.10
C ILE A 140 -11.31 -10.51 7.61
N ILE A 141 -11.85 -9.72 8.54
CA ILE A 141 -11.15 -8.59 9.14
C ILE A 141 -10.86 -8.88 10.60
N ASN A 142 -9.60 -8.81 10.98
CA ASN A 142 -9.15 -8.91 12.35
C ASN A 142 -8.74 -7.53 12.86
N PHE A 143 -9.35 -7.06 13.94
CA PHE A 143 -8.95 -5.80 14.56
C PHE A 143 -7.91 -6.07 15.63
N LYS A 144 -6.73 -5.47 15.48
CA LYS A 144 -5.59 -5.56 16.38
C LYS A 144 -5.20 -4.18 16.88
N THR A 145 -4.68 -4.10 18.09
CA THR A 145 -4.22 -2.84 18.69
C THR A 145 -2.81 -3.04 19.24
N THR A 146 -1.96 -2.04 19.07
CA THR A 146 -0.64 -1.99 19.69
C THR A 146 -0.37 -0.59 20.23
N ASN A 147 0.32 -0.53 21.37
CA ASN A 147 0.66 0.71 22.07
C ASN A 147 2.15 1.09 21.88
N ASP A 148 2.71 0.85 20.72
CA ASP A 148 4.08 1.28 20.43
C ASP A 148 4.10 2.78 20.06
N LYS A 149 5.11 3.50 20.59
CA LYS A 149 5.33 4.92 20.27
C LYS A 149 5.93 5.10 18.86
N ASN A 150 6.60 4.07 18.36
CA ASN A 150 7.25 4.08 17.07
C ASN A 150 6.46 3.23 16.06
N ILE A 151 5.81 3.89 15.12
CA ILE A 151 4.96 3.25 14.12
C ILE A 151 5.73 2.24 13.28
N SER A 152 6.95 2.57 12.85
CA SER A 152 7.79 1.67 12.05
C SER A 152 8.17 0.43 12.84
N ASN A 153 8.48 0.59 14.13
CA ASN A 153 8.78 -0.52 15.03
C ASN A 153 7.56 -1.42 15.25
N ALA A 154 6.40 -0.83 15.49
CA ALA A 154 5.15 -1.57 15.66
C ALA A 154 4.85 -2.45 14.43
N ILE A 155 4.96 -1.89 13.23
CA ILE A 155 4.75 -2.61 11.97
C ILE A 155 5.81 -3.71 11.80
N TYR A 156 7.08 -3.40 12.03
CA TYR A 156 8.17 -4.36 11.90
C TYR A 156 8.03 -5.54 12.86
N THR A 157 7.70 -5.28 14.11
CA THR A 157 7.45 -6.31 15.12
C THR A 157 6.29 -7.20 14.70
N TYR A 158 5.18 -6.59 14.25
CA TYR A 158 4.01 -7.33 13.78
C TYR A 158 4.34 -8.23 12.58
N LEU A 159 5.10 -7.72 11.60
CA LEU A 159 5.55 -8.48 10.44
C LEU A 159 6.46 -9.66 10.80
N LYS A 160 7.28 -9.51 11.85
CA LYS A 160 8.15 -10.59 12.34
C LYS A 160 7.38 -11.69 13.08
N GLU A 161 6.39 -11.31 13.87
CA GLU A 161 5.64 -12.22 14.72
C GLU A 161 4.51 -12.93 13.96
N ASN A 162 4.11 -12.41 12.81
CA ASN A 162 2.98 -12.92 12.02
C ASN A 162 3.40 -13.18 10.57
N SER A 163 2.90 -14.25 9.98
CA SER A 163 3.13 -14.59 8.57
C SER A 163 2.28 -13.69 7.67
N ILE A 164 2.77 -12.49 7.37
CA ILE A 164 2.09 -11.52 6.50
C ILE A 164 2.60 -11.66 5.06
N ASP A 165 1.68 -11.71 4.10
CA ASP A 165 1.98 -11.86 2.68
C ASP A 165 1.98 -10.52 1.92
N MET A 166 1.32 -9.49 2.43
CA MET A 166 1.25 -8.16 1.83
C MET A 166 1.03 -7.10 2.91
N LEU A 167 1.75 -5.98 2.79
CA LEU A 167 1.52 -4.78 3.59
C LEU A 167 0.71 -3.77 2.76
N VAL A 168 -0.36 -3.24 3.34
CA VAL A 168 -1.19 -2.20 2.73
C VAL A 168 -1.15 -0.95 3.58
N MET A 169 -0.94 0.21 2.96
CA MET A 169 -1.01 1.50 3.64
C MET A 169 -1.69 2.53 2.75
N VAL A 170 -2.20 3.60 3.35
CA VAL A 170 -2.86 4.68 2.63
C VAL A 170 -1.94 5.90 2.57
N ASN A 171 -1.75 6.46 1.39
CA ASN A 171 -1.05 7.72 1.20
C ASN A 171 -2.01 8.89 1.46
N SER A 172 -1.77 9.59 2.55
CA SER A 172 -2.48 10.82 2.92
C SER A 172 -1.66 11.56 3.99
N ARG A 173 -1.84 12.87 4.06
CA ARG A 173 -1.15 13.74 5.03
C ARG A 173 -1.33 13.36 6.50
N LEU A 174 -2.39 12.63 6.83
CA LEU A 174 -2.73 12.22 8.20
C LEU A 174 -2.50 10.73 8.46
N THR A 175 -1.84 10.03 7.55
CA THR A 175 -1.58 8.59 7.67
C THR A 175 -0.11 8.28 7.98
N PHE A 176 0.13 7.04 8.39
CA PHE A 176 1.45 6.56 8.74
C PHE A 176 2.44 6.51 7.57
N LEU A 177 1.95 6.40 6.33
CA LEU A 177 2.79 6.23 5.16
C LEU A 177 3.79 7.39 4.98
N GLU A 178 3.32 8.63 5.13
CA GLU A 178 4.17 9.81 5.02
C GLU A 178 5.30 9.79 6.06
N SER A 179 4.99 9.41 7.29
CA SER A 179 5.97 9.34 8.37
C SER A 179 7.02 8.24 8.19
N ILE A 180 6.66 7.16 7.50
CA ILE A 180 7.54 6.00 7.29
C ILE A 180 8.42 6.17 6.06
N LEU A 181 7.84 6.63 4.94
CA LEU A 181 8.55 6.71 3.67
C LEU A 181 9.39 7.98 3.50
N PHE A 182 8.97 9.10 4.12
CA PHE A 182 9.49 10.43 3.79
C PHE A 182 10.20 11.15 4.94
N LYS A 183 10.27 10.59 6.14
CA LYS A 183 11.13 11.12 7.19
C LYS A 183 12.61 10.88 6.83
N THR A 184 13.20 11.93 6.29
CA THR A 184 14.66 12.09 6.21
C THR A 184 15.14 12.46 7.60
N THR A 185 15.52 11.54 8.46
CA THR A 185 16.48 11.86 9.54
C THR A 185 16.78 10.64 10.39
N ILE A 186 18.05 10.32 10.51
CA ILE A 186 18.84 9.75 11.65
C ILE A 186 18.30 8.47 12.33
N ASP A 187 17.03 8.26 12.51
CA ASP A 187 16.46 6.98 12.98
C ASP A 187 16.15 6.07 11.78
N LYS A 188 17.22 5.58 11.17
CA LYS A 188 17.21 4.66 10.01
C LYS A 188 16.77 3.24 10.40
N MET A 189 15.65 3.05 11.01
CA MET A 189 14.90 1.82 10.83
C MET A 189 14.02 1.99 9.57
N SER A 190 14.69 1.99 8.41
CA SER A 190 13.97 1.82 7.15
C SER A 190 13.22 0.51 7.25
N LEU A 191 11.90 0.56 7.13
CA LEU A 191 11.06 -0.63 7.10
C LEU A 191 11.54 -1.51 5.94
N TYR A 192 12.34 -2.52 6.24
CA TYR A 192 12.80 -3.47 5.23
C TYR A 192 11.65 -4.40 4.90
N LEU A 193 11.18 -4.35 3.67
CA LEU A 193 10.09 -5.18 3.20
C LEU A 193 10.60 -6.17 2.15
N ASP A 194 10.39 -7.44 2.41
CA ASP A 194 10.58 -8.56 1.49
C ASP A 194 9.24 -9.12 0.94
N ILE A 195 8.13 -8.48 1.31
CA ILE A 195 6.77 -8.76 0.86
C ILE A 195 6.22 -7.62 0.00
N PRO A 196 5.24 -7.87 -0.89
CA PRO A 196 4.54 -6.84 -1.64
C PRO A 196 3.97 -5.73 -0.76
N PHE A 197 4.08 -4.51 -1.25
CA PHE A 197 3.59 -3.32 -0.60
C PHE A 197 2.57 -2.60 -1.48
N LEU A 198 1.33 -2.46 -1.01
CA LEU A 198 0.27 -1.73 -1.69
C LEU A 198 0.05 -0.37 -1.02
N ALA A 199 0.35 0.69 -1.73
CA ALA A 199 0.00 2.06 -1.34
C ALA A 199 -1.32 2.46 -2.00
N LEU A 200 -2.36 2.63 -1.21
CA LEU A 200 -3.63 3.20 -1.64
C LEU A 200 -3.53 4.74 -1.62
N GLN A 201 -4.23 5.41 -2.54
CA GLN A 201 -4.16 6.87 -2.68
C GLN A 201 -5.43 7.56 -2.19
N ASN A 202 -5.34 8.25 -1.07
CA ASN A 202 -6.46 9.02 -0.52
C ASN A 202 -6.45 10.51 -0.92
N ILE A 203 -5.55 10.90 -1.83
CA ILE A 203 -5.47 12.24 -2.42
C ILE A 203 -6.54 12.35 -3.51
N SER A 204 -7.28 13.46 -3.56
CA SER A 204 -8.25 13.68 -4.63
C SER A 204 -7.52 13.88 -5.94
N ARG A 205 -7.94 13.17 -6.98
CA ARG A 205 -7.67 13.61 -8.34
C ARG A 205 -8.48 14.90 -8.48
N GLU A 206 -7.82 16.01 -8.70
CA GLU A 206 -8.51 17.25 -9.07
C GLU A 206 -9.21 16.94 -10.39
N ASN A 207 -10.53 17.16 -10.40
CA ASN A 207 -11.30 17.03 -11.63
C ASN A 207 -10.73 18.05 -12.62
N LEU A 208 -10.08 17.55 -13.65
CA LEU A 208 -9.80 18.32 -14.87
C LEU A 208 -11.10 18.57 -15.61
#